data_5fd3b2c574b6cb7864e1bb6caa503e19
#
_entry.id   5fd3b2c574b6cb7864e1bb6caa503e19
#
_cell.length_a   1.000
_cell.length_b   1.000
_cell.length_c   1.000
_cell.angle_alpha   90.00
_cell.angle_beta   90.00
_cell.angle_gamma   90.00
#
_symmetry.space_group_name_H-M   'P 1'
#
loop_
_entity.id
_entity.type
_entity.pdbx_description
1 polymer ?
#
loop_
_entity_poly.entity_id
_entity_poly.type
_entity_poly.pdbx_seq_one_letter_code
_entity_poly.pdbx_strand_id
1 'polypeptide(L)'
;GKYKRMKHRGVVCEKCGVEVTLAKVRRERMGHIDLAAPVAHIWFLKSLPSRIGLLLNTTLREIERVLYFESYIVTDPGLTPLEKGEILTEEEWVEKYEEFGDEFQAGMGAESVQILLEELDINEEIRIIREEIPQTNSETKLKKLSKRLKLLEAFNESGNRPEWMVMNVLPVLPPDLRPLVPLEGGRFATSDLNDLYRRVINRNNRLKRLLELNAPEIIVRNEKRMLQESVDALFDNGRRGRVITGTNKRP
;
A
#
# COMPACT_ATOMS: atom_id res chain seq x y z
N GLY A 1 -17.52 17.41 28.08
CA GLY A 1 -17.05 16.53 29.12
C GLY A 1 -17.36 17.03 30.52
N LYS A 2 -17.31 16.13 31.48
CA LYS A 2 -17.48 16.41 32.91
C LYS A 2 -16.36 17.32 33.45
N TYR A 3 -15.15 17.13 32.93
CA TYR A 3 -13.95 17.84 33.39
C TYR A 3 -13.61 18.97 32.42
N LYS A 4 -13.37 20.17 32.99
CA LYS A 4 -12.97 21.37 32.24
C LYS A 4 -11.86 22.08 33.04
N ARG A 5 -10.99 22.82 32.34
CA ARG A 5 -9.87 23.62 32.89
C ARG A 5 -8.62 22.81 33.25
N MET A 6 -7.52 23.53 33.41
CA MET A 6 -6.16 23.03 33.62
C MET A 6 -5.98 22.13 34.86
N LYS A 7 -6.78 22.32 35.90
CA LYS A 7 -6.71 21.50 37.12
C LYS A 7 -7.01 20.02 36.89
N HIS A 8 -7.67 19.69 35.78
CA HIS A 8 -7.99 18.31 35.39
C HIS A 8 -7.12 17.80 34.25
N ARG A 9 -6.00 18.47 33.97
CA ARG A 9 -5.09 18.06 32.87
C ARG A 9 -4.68 16.60 33.00
N GLY A 10 -4.77 15.86 31.89
CA GLY A 10 -4.46 14.43 31.80
C GLY A 10 -5.60 13.50 32.21
N VAL A 11 -6.70 14.02 32.72
CA VAL A 11 -7.88 13.21 33.07
C VAL A 11 -8.67 12.85 31.81
N VAL A 12 -8.97 11.56 31.65
CA VAL A 12 -9.87 11.07 30.61
C VAL A 12 -11.29 11.02 31.17
N CYS A 13 -12.24 11.63 30.47
CA CYS A 13 -13.64 11.64 30.90
C CYS A 13 -14.26 10.24 30.76
N GLU A 14 -14.80 9.70 31.83
CA GLU A 14 -15.42 8.35 31.86
C GLU A 14 -16.66 8.25 30.97
N LYS A 15 -17.37 9.39 30.72
CA LYS A 15 -18.59 9.40 29.90
C LYS A 15 -18.33 9.54 28.41
N CYS A 16 -17.34 10.33 27.99
CA CYS A 16 -17.12 10.66 26.59
C CYS A 16 -15.71 10.31 26.07
N GLY A 17 -14.82 9.78 26.93
CA GLY A 17 -13.47 9.38 26.56
C GLY A 17 -12.52 10.52 26.18
N VAL A 18 -12.94 11.78 26.30
CA VAL A 18 -12.12 12.94 25.96
C VAL A 18 -11.06 13.19 27.05
N GLU A 19 -9.82 13.30 26.64
CA GLU A 19 -8.71 13.72 27.51
C GLU A 19 -8.68 15.23 27.65
N VAL A 20 -8.52 15.73 28.89
CA VAL A 20 -8.33 17.15 29.17
C VAL A 20 -6.87 17.53 28.89
N THR A 21 -6.64 18.20 27.77
CA THR A 21 -5.31 18.58 27.29
C THR A 21 -5.36 19.90 26.51
N LEU A 22 -4.21 20.35 26.03
CA LEU A 22 -4.13 21.56 25.20
C LEU A 22 -4.79 21.37 23.84
N ALA A 23 -5.48 22.38 23.32
CA ALA A 23 -6.14 22.33 22.02
C ALA A 23 -5.19 22.00 20.85
N LYS A 24 -3.91 22.36 20.96
CA LYS A 24 -2.91 22.11 19.92
C LYS A 24 -2.71 20.62 19.60
N VAL A 25 -3.01 19.71 20.54
CA VAL A 25 -2.89 18.27 20.29
C VAL A 25 -3.79 17.78 19.16
N ARG A 26 -4.87 18.48 18.86
CA ARG A 26 -5.75 18.20 17.74
C ARG A 26 -5.09 18.44 16.37
N ARG A 27 -3.99 19.18 16.34
CA ARG A 27 -3.15 19.40 15.13
C ARG A 27 -1.92 18.52 15.09
N GLU A 28 -1.50 17.96 16.22
CA GLU A 28 -0.24 17.24 16.35
C GLU A 28 -0.43 15.74 16.42
N ARG A 29 -1.48 15.25 17.11
CA ARG A 29 -1.71 13.81 17.29
C ARG A 29 -2.32 13.18 16.05
N MET A 30 -1.63 12.18 15.52
CA MET A 30 -2.12 11.34 14.44
C MET A 30 -2.84 10.11 15.00
N GLY A 31 -3.89 9.68 14.31
CA GLY A 31 -4.47 8.35 14.48
C GLY A 31 -3.90 7.37 13.46
N HIS A 32 -4.43 6.16 13.45
CA HIS A 32 -4.07 5.14 12.47
C HIS A 32 -5.27 4.22 12.17
N ILE A 33 -5.20 3.55 11.04
CA ILE A 33 -6.14 2.50 10.63
C ILE A 33 -5.33 1.23 10.41
N ASP A 34 -5.61 0.18 11.19
CA ASP A 34 -5.06 -1.14 10.94
C ASP A 34 -5.75 -1.74 9.71
N LEU A 35 -4.98 -1.91 8.63
CA LEU A 35 -5.50 -2.41 7.37
C LEU A 35 -5.73 -3.93 7.45
N ALA A 36 -6.87 -4.37 6.93
CA ALA A 36 -7.23 -5.80 6.87
C ALA A 36 -6.38 -6.60 5.87
N ALA A 37 -5.78 -5.90 4.91
CA ALA A 37 -4.79 -6.44 3.97
C ALA A 37 -3.74 -5.37 3.68
N PRO A 38 -2.49 -5.75 3.38
CA PRO A 38 -1.45 -4.79 2.99
C PRO A 38 -1.85 -3.98 1.75
N VAL A 39 -1.42 -2.74 1.69
CA VAL A 39 -1.67 -1.81 0.59
C VAL A 39 -0.36 -1.17 0.13
N ALA A 40 -0.05 -1.22 -1.15
CA ALA A 40 1.12 -0.57 -1.72
C ALA A 40 0.91 0.95 -1.78
N HIS A 41 1.94 1.72 -1.44
CA HIS A 41 1.89 3.18 -1.54
C HIS A 41 1.98 3.61 -3.01
N ILE A 42 0.97 4.34 -3.48
CA ILE A 42 0.84 4.74 -4.89
C ILE A 42 2.03 5.55 -5.42
N TRP A 43 2.69 6.35 -4.59
CA TRP A 43 3.85 7.13 -5.01
C TRP A 43 5.06 6.26 -5.34
N PHE A 44 5.26 5.15 -4.64
CA PHE A 44 6.35 4.22 -4.91
C PHE A 44 6.03 3.25 -6.06
N LEU A 45 4.73 3.07 -6.36
CA LEU A 45 4.27 2.31 -7.51
C LEU A 45 4.30 3.13 -8.80
N LYS A 46 3.60 4.26 -8.82
CA LYS A 46 3.32 5.07 -10.04
C LYS A 46 4.37 6.16 -10.34
N SER A 47 5.45 6.22 -9.58
CA SER A 47 6.60 7.07 -9.98
C SER A 47 7.26 6.52 -11.25
N LEU A 48 7.85 7.38 -12.04
CA LEU A 48 8.60 6.97 -13.23
C LEU A 48 10.10 7.26 -13.01
N PRO A 49 10.91 6.21 -12.85
CA PRO A 49 10.58 4.80 -12.84
C PRO A 49 9.90 4.34 -11.54
N SER A 50 9.10 3.27 -11.61
CA SER A 50 8.50 2.67 -10.43
C SER A 50 9.57 2.17 -9.46
N ARG A 51 9.52 2.62 -8.19
CA ARG A 51 10.48 2.18 -7.17
C ARG A 51 10.32 0.70 -6.85
N ILE A 52 9.07 0.25 -6.66
CA ILE A 52 8.75 -1.15 -6.43
C ILE A 52 9.16 -2.00 -7.64
N GLY A 53 8.82 -1.57 -8.85
CA GLY A 53 9.18 -2.27 -10.07
C GLY A 53 10.70 -2.38 -10.28
N LEU A 54 11.47 -1.33 -10.00
CA LEU A 54 12.93 -1.36 -10.09
C LEU A 54 13.55 -2.36 -9.12
N LEU A 55 13.09 -2.40 -7.86
CA LEU A 55 13.63 -3.35 -6.88
C LEU A 55 13.34 -4.79 -7.27
N LEU A 56 12.13 -5.08 -7.74
CA LEU A 56 11.72 -6.42 -8.15
C LEU A 56 12.10 -6.76 -9.60
N ASN A 57 12.83 -5.86 -10.28
CA ASN A 57 13.23 -6.02 -11.69
C ASN A 57 12.05 -6.24 -12.66
N THR A 58 10.87 -5.75 -12.32
CA THR A 58 9.64 -5.82 -13.09
C THR A 58 9.30 -4.48 -13.73
N THR A 59 8.48 -4.50 -14.78
CA THR A 59 7.95 -3.27 -15.37
C THR A 59 6.78 -2.72 -14.54
N LEU A 60 6.50 -1.40 -14.65
CA LEU A 60 5.34 -0.80 -13.99
C LEU A 60 4.03 -1.50 -14.36
N ARG A 61 3.87 -1.86 -15.65
CA ARG A 61 2.66 -2.51 -16.15
C ARG A 61 2.44 -3.90 -15.53
N GLU A 62 3.50 -4.65 -15.39
CA GLU A 62 3.47 -5.98 -14.79
C GLU A 62 3.12 -5.90 -13.30
N ILE A 63 3.81 -5.04 -12.54
CA ILE A 63 3.56 -4.92 -11.11
C ILE A 63 2.16 -4.35 -10.82
N GLU A 64 1.62 -3.47 -11.68
CA GLU A 64 0.24 -3.01 -11.58
C GLU A 64 -0.76 -4.16 -11.74
N ARG A 65 -0.56 -5.05 -12.70
CA ARG A 65 -1.44 -6.22 -12.88
C ARG A 65 -1.46 -7.12 -11.65
N VAL A 66 -0.34 -7.27 -10.97
CA VAL A 66 -0.25 -8.03 -9.71
C VAL A 66 -0.99 -7.30 -8.58
N LEU A 67 -0.70 -6.02 -8.38
CA LEU A 67 -1.27 -5.23 -7.28
C LEU A 67 -2.79 -5.05 -7.37
N TYR A 68 -3.33 -5.02 -8.58
CA TYR A 68 -4.78 -4.88 -8.82
C TYR A 68 -5.49 -6.19 -9.16
N PHE A 69 -4.88 -7.32 -8.78
CA PHE A 69 -5.47 -8.66 -8.84
C PHE A 69 -5.84 -9.15 -10.24
N GLU A 70 -5.01 -8.80 -11.25
CA GLU A 70 -5.15 -9.28 -12.63
C GLU A 70 -4.18 -10.42 -12.99
N SER A 71 -3.07 -10.54 -12.24
CA SER A 71 -2.04 -11.56 -12.46
C SER A 71 -1.43 -12.02 -11.15
N TYR A 72 -0.92 -13.27 -11.16
CA TYR A 72 -0.14 -13.82 -10.06
C TYR A 72 1.33 -13.43 -10.17
N ILE A 73 2.02 -13.43 -9.05
CA ILE A 73 3.48 -13.33 -8.97
C ILE A 73 4.00 -14.48 -8.12
N VAL A 74 5.03 -15.15 -8.59
CA VAL A 74 5.66 -16.25 -7.87
C VAL A 74 6.44 -15.70 -6.69
N THR A 75 6.04 -16.07 -5.48
CA THR A 75 6.72 -15.68 -4.24
C THR A 75 7.77 -16.68 -3.81
N ASP A 76 7.49 -17.96 -4.00
CA ASP A 76 8.42 -19.06 -3.75
C ASP A 76 8.34 -20.09 -4.89
N PRO A 77 9.38 -20.25 -5.73
CA PRO A 77 9.39 -21.22 -6.81
C PRO A 77 9.57 -22.66 -6.33
N GLY A 78 10.02 -22.90 -5.09
CA GLY A 78 10.32 -24.23 -4.59
C GLY A 78 11.32 -24.98 -5.47
N LEU A 79 11.03 -26.24 -5.78
CA LEU A 79 11.83 -27.07 -6.67
C LEU A 79 11.34 -27.09 -8.13
N THR A 80 10.41 -26.21 -8.46
CA THR A 80 9.86 -26.07 -9.82
C THR A 80 10.79 -25.27 -10.73
N PRO A 81 10.63 -25.34 -12.07
CA PRO A 81 11.43 -24.54 -13.01
C PRO A 81 11.00 -23.06 -13.07
N LEU A 82 10.04 -22.62 -12.25
CA LEU A 82 9.59 -21.25 -12.17
C LEU A 82 10.66 -20.35 -11.52
N GLU A 83 10.64 -19.07 -11.86
CA GLU A 83 11.53 -18.10 -11.25
C GLU A 83 10.81 -17.27 -10.17
N LYS A 84 11.53 -16.90 -9.11
CA LYS A 84 11.01 -15.97 -8.09
C LYS A 84 10.74 -14.61 -8.71
N GLY A 85 9.52 -14.09 -8.52
CA GLY A 85 9.08 -12.84 -9.14
C GLY A 85 8.53 -13.00 -10.58
N GLU A 86 8.45 -14.22 -11.11
CA GLU A 86 7.78 -14.51 -12.37
C GLU A 86 6.29 -14.18 -12.29
N ILE A 87 5.77 -13.56 -13.34
CA ILE A 87 4.36 -13.13 -13.39
C ILE A 87 3.58 -14.09 -14.29
N LEU A 88 2.53 -14.64 -13.73
CA LEU A 88 1.65 -15.60 -14.38
C LEU A 88 0.26 -15.00 -14.57
N THR A 89 -0.33 -15.23 -15.72
CA THR A 89 -1.77 -15.03 -15.93
C THR A 89 -2.55 -16.05 -15.10
N GLU A 90 -3.86 -15.88 -14.97
CA GLU A 90 -4.70 -16.84 -14.26
C GLU A 90 -4.69 -18.22 -14.96
N GLU A 91 -4.67 -18.24 -16.27
CA GLU A 91 -4.59 -19.46 -17.09
C GLU A 91 -3.24 -20.18 -16.86
N GLU A 92 -2.13 -19.46 -16.97
CA GLU A 92 -0.79 -20.01 -16.71
C GLU A 92 -0.63 -20.50 -15.28
N TRP A 93 -1.21 -19.79 -14.31
CA TRP A 93 -1.19 -20.23 -12.91
C TRP A 93 -1.96 -21.56 -12.73
N VAL A 94 -3.14 -21.71 -13.34
CA VAL A 94 -3.90 -22.97 -13.29
C VAL A 94 -3.10 -24.11 -13.90
N GLU A 95 -2.51 -23.91 -15.08
CA GLU A 95 -1.66 -24.92 -15.75
C GLU A 95 -0.48 -25.34 -14.84
N LYS A 96 0.21 -24.36 -14.24
CA LYS A 96 1.35 -24.64 -13.36
C LYS A 96 0.92 -25.31 -12.05
N TYR A 97 -0.25 -24.94 -11.53
CA TYR A 97 -0.78 -25.58 -10.34
C TYR A 97 -1.24 -27.04 -10.60
N GLU A 98 -1.80 -27.33 -11.76
CA GLU A 98 -2.10 -28.69 -12.19
C GLU A 98 -0.83 -29.54 -12.35
N GLU A 99 0.29 -28.96 -12.82
CA GLU A 99 1.55 -29.63 -13.03
C GLU A 99 2.34 -29.86 -11.72
N PHE A 100 2.43 -28.83 -10.88
CA PHE A 100 3.33 -28.82 -9.69
C PHE A 100 2.61 -28.78 -8.35
N GLY A 101 1.31 -28.50 -8.32
CA GLY A 101 0.54 -28.40 -7.07
C GLY A 101 1.11 -27.36 -6.10
N ASP A 102 1.27 -27.76 -4.84
CA ASP A 102 1.76 -26.91 -3.75
C ASP A 102 3.30 -26.81 -3.68
N GLU A 103 4.02 -27.32 -4.68
CA GLU A 103 5.50 -27.24 -4.71
C GLU A 103 6.02 -25.81 -4.93
N PHE A 104 5.19 -24.90 -5.42
CA PHE A 104 5.48 -23.49 -5.54
C PHE A 104 4.39 -22.64 -4.91
N GLN A 105 4.70 -21.40 -4.59
CA GLN A 105 3.76 -20.43 -4.08
C GLN A 105 3.71 -19.20 -4.97
N ALA A 106 2.52 -18.76 -5.30
CA ALA A 106 2.25 -17.53 -6.02
C ALA A 106 1.01 -16.86 -5.44
N GLY A 107 0.95 -15.54 -5.55
CA GLY A 107 -0.17 -14.78 -5.03
C GLY A 107 -0.41 -13.50 -5.82
N MET A 108 -1.42 -12.78 -5.42
CA MET A 108 -1.82 -11.49 -5.98
C MET A 108 -1.82 -10.39 -4.93
N GLY A 109 -1.80 -9.16 -5.38
CA GLY A 109 -1.94 -7.99 -4.52
C GLY A 109 -0.68 -7.57 -3.79
N ALA A 110 -0.81 -6.56 -2.95
CA ALA A 110 0.30 -5.97 -2.22
C ALA A 110 0.97 -6.92 -1.22
N GLU A 111 0.25 -7.90 -0.70
CA GLU A 111 0.78 -8.91 0.21
C GLU A 111 1.90 -9.72 -0.43
N SER A 112 1.70 -10.20 -1.66
CA SER A 112 2.72 -10.94 -2.41
C SER A 112 3.93 -10.08 -2.77
N VAL A 113 3.69 -8.83 -3.12
CA VAL A 113 4.75 -7.85 -3.38
C VAL A 113 5.55 -7.55 -2.11
N GLN A 114 4.88 -7.45 -0.95
CA GLN A 114 5.53 -7.24 0.34
C GLN A 114 6.47 -8.39 0.70
N ILE A 115 6.03 -9.64 0.52
CA ILE A 115 6.86 -10.84 0.75
C ILE A 115 8.14 -10.78 -0.08
N LEU A 116 8.03 -10.47 -1.38
CA LEU A 116 9.19 -10.37 -2.27
C LEU A 116 10.15 -9.24 -1.88
N LEU A 117 9.62 -8.10 -1.43
CA LEU A 117 10.43 -6.98 -0.96
C LEU A 117 11.12 -7.27 0.37
N GLU A 118 10.46 -7.99 1.28
CA GLU A 118 11.00 -8.39 2.57
C GLU A 118 12.15 -9.40 2.42
N GLU A 119 12.01 -10.34 1.50
CA GLU A 119 13.02 -11.37 1.22
C GLU A 119 14.16 -10.90 0.31
N LEU A 120 14.11 -9.66 -0.18
CA LEU A 120 15.13 -9.10 -1.07
C LEU A 120 16.44 -8.88 -0.31
N ASP A 121 17.50 -9.62 -0.68
CA ASP A 121 18.85 -9.39 -0.19
C ASP A 121 19.51 -8.24 -0.98
N ILE A 122 19.48 -7.03 -0.38
CA ILE A 122 20.00 -5.81 -1.00
C ILE A 122 21.49 -5.93 -1.30
N ASN A 123 22.27 -6.49 -0.40
CA ASN A 123 23.73 -6.57 -0.56
C ASN A 123 24.09 -7.53 -1.69
N GLU A 124 23.41 -8.66 -1.77
CA GLU A 124 23.64 -9.64 -2.84
C GLU A 124 23.23 -9.06 -4.21
N GLU A 125 22.09 -8.37 -4.28
CA GLU A 125 21.65 -7.70 -5.51
C GLU A 125 22.62 -6.61 -5.99
N ILE A 126 23.18 -5.83 -5.06
CA ILE A 126 24.22 -4.84 -5.37
C ILE A 126 25.46 -5.53 -5.94
N ARG A 127 25.89 -6.65 -5.35
CA ARG A 127 27.04 -7.44 -5.82
C ARG A 127 26.81 -7.93 -7.24
N ILE A 128 25.67 -8.59 -7.49
CA ILE A 128 25.31 -9.12 -8.80
C ILE A 128 25.30 -8.02 -9.87
N ILE A 129 24.65 -6.89 -9.59
CA ILE A 129 24.57 -5.78 -10.56
C ILE A 129 25.95 -5.19 -10.85
N ARG A 130 26.81 -5.04 -9.83
CA ARG A 130 28.18 -4.54 -10.04
C ARG A 130 29.04 -5.46 -10.90
N GLU A 131 28.82 -6.78 -10.82
CA GLU A 131 29.49 -7.77 -11.69
C GLU A 131 28.90 -7.78 -13.12
N GLU A 132 27.61 -7.51 -13.28
CA GLU A 132 26.92 -7.51 -14.58
C GLU A 132 27.21 -6.26 -15.42
N ILE A 133 27.36 -5.08 -14.78
CA ILE A 133 27.60 -3.81 -15.48
C ILE A 133 28.80 -3.87 -16.44
N PRO A 134 30.00 -4.35 -16.05
CA PRO A 134 31.16 -4.42 -16.95
C PRO A 134 30.99 -5.39 -18.12
N GLN A 135 30.10 -6.37 -17.99
CA GLN A 135 29.86 -7.42 -18.99
C GLN A 135 28.78 -7.02 -20.01
N THR A 136 28.07 -5.92 -19.76
CA THR A 136 26.92 -5.52 -20.56
C THR A 136 27.31 -4.48 -21.61
N ASN A 137 27.09 -4.82 -22.88
CA ASN A 137 27.34 -3.91 -24.03
C ASN A 137 26.13 -3.07 -24.46
N SER A 138 24.93 -3.34 -23.89
CA SER A 138 23.70 -2.60 -24.21
C SER A 138 23.55 -1.36 -23.35
N GLU A 139 23.56 -0.18 -23.98
CA GLU A 139 23.39 1.10 -23.30
C GLU A 139 22.06 1.20 -22.53
N THR A 140 20.99 0.63 -23.09
CA THR A 140 19.67 0.60 -22.44
C THR A 140 19.68 -0.23 -21.18
N LYS A 141 20.32 -1.43 -21.24
CA LYS A 141 20.49 -2.31 -20.09
C LYS A 141 21.35 -1.66 -19.03
N LEU A 142 22.47 -1.02 -19.41
CA LEU A 142 23.34 -0.26 -18.49
C LEU A 142 22.57 0.85 -17.75
N LYS A 143 21.74 1.61 -18.45
CA LYS A 143 20.92 2.65 -17.85
C LYS A 143 19.93 2.07 -16.82
N LYS A 144 19.31 0.93 -17.13
CA LYS A 144 18.39 0.24 -16.22
C LYS A 144 19.13 -0.27 -14.97
N LEU A 145 20.25 -0.96 -15.15
CA LEU A 145 21.08 -1.49 -14.06
C LEU A 145 21.60 -0.37 -13.15
N SER A 146 22.08 0.74 -13.74
CA SER A 146 22.57 1.89 -12.96
C SER A 146 21.49 2.55 -12.12
N LYS A 147 20.25 2.66 -12.63
CA LYS A 147 19.12 3.19 -11.86
C LYS A 147 18.75 2.25 -10.71
N ARG A 148 18.72 0.94 -10.97
CA ARG A 148 18.44 -0.07 -9.96
C ARG A 148 19.51 -0.08 -8.87
N LEU A 149 20.78 -0.05 -9.26
CA LEU A 149 21.91 0.00 -8.34
C LEU A 149 21.84 1.21 -7.40
N LYS A 150 21.62 2.40 -7.95
CA LYS A 150 21.47 3.62 -7.12
C LYS A 150 20.35 3.50 -6.09
N LEU A 151 19.23 2.89 -6.46
CA LEU A 151 18.10 2.70 -5.55
C LEU A 151 18.46 1.72 -4.43
N LEU A 152 19.08 0.58 -4.77
CA LEU A 152 19.51 -0.42 -3.80
C LEU A 152 20.57 0.14 -2.83
N GLU A 153 21.55 0.89 -3.34
CA GLU A 153 22.56 1.56 -2.51
C GLU A 153 21.92 2.57 -1.56
N ALA A 154 20.93 3.35 -2.03
CA ALA A 154 20.20 4.30 -1.18
C ALA A 154 19.42 3.62 -0.06
N PHE A 155 18.80 2.46 -0.31
CA PHE A 155 18.18 1.65 0.74
C PHE A 155 19.21 1.11 1.74
N ASN A 156 20.33 0.62 1.24
CA ASN A 156 21.41 0.08 2.08
C ASN A 156 22.02 1.15 3.00
N GLU A 157 22.29 2.33 2.46
CA GLU A 157 22.90 3.45 3.20
C GLU A 157 21.93 4.09 4.22
N SER A 158 20.65 4.21 3.87
CA SER A 158 19.65 4.84 4.74
C SER A 158 19.13 3.94 5.86
N GLY A 159 19.33 2.62 5.75
CA GLY A 159 18.75 1.64 6.65
C GLY A 159 17.24 1.47 6.51
N ASN A 160 16.61 2.09 5.51
CA ASN A 160 15.21 1.86 5.18
C ASN A 160 15.04 0.47 4.58
N ARG A 161 13.88 -0.15 4.87
CA ARG A 161 13.56 -1.48 4.33
C ARG A 161 12.61 -1.35 3.14
N PRO A 162 12.84 -2.13 2.04
CA PRO A 162 11.98 -2.10 0.86
C PRO A 162 10.52 -2.43 1.13
N GLU A 163 10.24 -3.37 2.02
CA GLU A 163 8.87 -3.78 2.41
C GLU A 163 8.04 -2.65 3.03
N TRP A 164 8.67 -1.59 3.54
CA TRP A 164 7.95 -0.43 4.09
C TRP A 164 7.23 0.41 3.04
N MET A 165 7.51 0.20 1.76
CA MET A 165 6.72 0.78 0.67
C MET A 165 5.32 0.17 0.54
N VAL A 166 5.08 -0.93 1.25
CA VAL A 166 3.76 -1.55 1.42
C VAL A 166 3.32 -1.33 2.87
N MET A 167 2.12 -0.79 3.03
CA MET A 167 1.59 -0.38 4.33
C MET A 167 0.66 -1.44 4.91
N ASN A 168 0.86 -1.78 6.18
CA ASN A 168 -0.07 -2.58 6.99
C ASN A 168 -0.92 -1.68 7.90
N VAL A 169 -0.43 -0.49 8.18
CA VAL A 169 -1.09 0.53 9.00
C VAL A 169 -1.11 1.85 8.24
N LEU A 170 -2.28 2.45 8.11
CA LEU A 170 -2.48 3.74 7.45
C LEU A 170 -2.50 4.86 8.48
N PRO A 171 -1.64 5.88 8.38
CA PRO A 171 -1.69 7.04 9.26
C PRO A 171 -2.91 7.91 8.95
N VAL A 172 -3.52 8.46 10.00
CA VAL A 172 -4.66 9.37 9.90
C VAL A 172 -4.25 10.77 10.31
N LEU A 173 -4.48 11.72 9.42
CA LEU A 173 -4.16 13.12 9.62
C LEU A 173 -4.86 13.68 10.88
N PRO A 174 -4.22 14.54 11.67
CA PRO A 174 -4.85 15.15 12.84
C PRO A 174 -6.18 15.84 12.54
N PRO A 175 -7.16 15.83 13.47
CA PRO A 175 -8.52 16.31 13.20
C PRO A 175 -8.61 17.77 12.76
N ASP A 176 -7.77 18.66 13.31
CA ASP A 176 -7.79 20.09 12.96
C ASP A 176 -7.17 20.38 11.59
N LEU A 177 -6.46 19.43 10.99
CA LEU A 177 -5.95 19.52 9.61
C LEU A 177 -6.96 19.04 8.57
N ARG A 178 -8.09 18.45 9.01
CA ARG A 178 -9.24 18.04 8.19
C ARG A 178 -10.56 18.42 8.86
N PRO A 179 -10.80 19.71 9.10
CA PRO A 179 -11.83 20.17 10.02
C PRO A 179 -13.25 19.86 9.55
N LEU A 180 -14.13 19.64 10.52
CA LEU A 180 -15.57 19.61 10.38
C LEU A 180 -16.11 20.89 11.02
N VAL A 181 -16.59 21.81 10.20
CA VAL A 181 -17.03 23.15 10.63
C VAL A 181 -18.55 23.25 10.63
N PRO A 182 -19.20 23.60 11.75
CA PRO A 182 -20.62 23.85 11.77
C PRO A 182 -20.94 25.12 10.98
N LEU A 183 -21.97 25.05 10.15
CA LEU A 183 -22.57 26.19 9.42
C LEU A 183 -23.89 26.60 10.06
N GLU A 184 -24.38 27.78 9.69
CA GLU A 184 -25.75 28.23 10.06
C GLU A 184 -26.80 27.23 9.54
N GLY A 185 -27.85 27.00 10.33
CA GLY A 185 -28.95 26.08 9.99
C GLY A 185 -28.65 24.59 10.28
N GLY A 186 -27.68 24.28 11.14
CA GLY A 186 -27.37 22.90 11.59
C GLY A 186 -26.65 22.04 10.56
N ARG A 187 -26.17 22.64 9.48
CA ARG A 187 -25.32 21.97 8.46
C ARG A 187 -23.86 22.02 8.84
N PHE A 188 -23.06 21.07 8.31
CA PHE A 188 -21.62 21.02 8.50
C PHE A 188 -20.91 21.11 7.15
N ALA A 189 -19.83 21.90 7.11
CA ALA A 189 -18.83 21.82 6.05
C ALA A 189 -17.70 20.93 6.51
N THR A 190 -17.26 20.03 5.67
CA THR A 190 -16.17 19.10 5.97
C THR A 190 -15.10 19.16 4.90
N SER A 191 -13.87 18.86 5.29
CA SER A 191 -12.79 18.63 4.34
C SER A 191 -13.06 17.39 3.48
N ASP A 192 -12.70 17.44 2.19
CA ASP A 192 -12.82 16.29 1.28
C ASP A 192 -12.01 15.09 1.74
N LEU A 193 -10.93 15.32 2.49
CA LEU A 193 -10.14 14.25 3.13
C LEU A 193 -10.97 13.36 4.04
N ASN A 194 -11.96 13.91 4.75
CA ASN A 194 -12.82 13.10 5.62
C ASN A 194 -13.67 12.12 4.82
N ASP A 195 -14.10 12.47 3.62
CA ASP A 195 -14.84 11.56 2.74
C ASP A 195 -13.93 10.44 2.21
N LEU A 196 -12.71 10.78 1.82
CA LEU A 196 -11.72 9.80 1.38
C LEU A 196 -11.33 8.82 2.51
N TYR A 197 -11.09 9.30 3.72
CA TYR A 197 -10.88 8.42 4.89
C TYR A 197 -12.08 7.54 5.19
N ARG A 198 -13.30 8.09 5.10
CA ARG A 198 -14.53 7.31 5.29
C ARG A 198 -14.63 6.16 4.29
N ARG A 199 -14.28 6.39 3.02
CA ARG A 199 -14.25 5.35 1.98
C ARG A 199 -13.26 4.25 2.33
N VAL A 200 -12.06 4.60 2.77
CA VAL A 200 -11.05 3.64 3.21
C VAL A 200 -11.56 2.81 4.39
N ILE A 201 -12.10 3.45 5.43
CA ILE A 201 -12.63 2.77 6.63
C ILE A 201 -13.76 1.80 6.27
N ASN A 202 -14.70 2.22 5.42
CA ASN A 202 -15.81 1.38 4.99
C ASN A 202 -15.32 0.13 4.23
N ARG A 203 -14.37 0.29 3.30
CA ARG A 203 -13.77 -0.83 2.57
C ARG A 203 -12.98 -1.75 3.49
N ASN A 204 -12.21 -1.18 4.39
CA ASN A 204 -11.43 -1.94 5.37
C ASN A 204 -12.32 -2.77 6.30
N ASN A 205 -13.37 -2.19 6.85
CA ASN A 205 -14.32 -2.90 7.71
C ASN A 205 -15.08 -4.00 6.96
N ARG A 206 -15.45 -3.74 5.72
CA ARG A 206 -16.10 -4.75 4.87
C ARG A 206 -15.16 -5.91 4.58
N LEU A 207 -13.89 -5.64 4.26
CA LEU A 207 -12.90 -6.68 4.05
C LEU A 207 -12.67 -7.51 5.30
N LYS A 208 -12.52 -6.89 6.48
CA LYS A 208 -12.42 -7.62 7.76
C LYS A 208 -13.58 -8.59 7.95
N ARG A 209 -14.80 -8.12 7.73
CA ARG A 209 -16.00 -8.98 7.85
C ARG A 209 -16.03 -10.12 6.85
N LEU A 210 -15.61 -9.89 5.60
CA LEU A 210 -15.52 -10.94 4.58
C LEU A 210 -14.50 -12.01 4.97
N LEU A 211 -13.36 -11.61 5.52
CA LEU A 211 -12.33 -12.53 6.01
C LEU A 211 -12.82 -13.35 7.22
N GLU A 212 -13.49 -12.71 8.18
CA GLU A 212 -14.10 -13.39 9.35
C GLU A 212 -15.16 -14.42 8.95
N LEU A 213 -15.92 -14.16 7.88
CA LEU A 213 -16.96 -15.04 7.37
C LEU A 213 -16.44 -16.11 6.39
N ASN A 214 -15.12 -16.16 6.14
CA ASN A 214 -14.53 -17.04 5.14
C ASN A 214 -15.24 -16.94 3.78
N ALA A 215 -15.51 -15.71 3.32
CA ALA A 215 -16.17 -15.45 2.05
C ALA A 215 -15.37 -16.04 0.86
N PRO A 216 -16.02 -16.33 -0.28
CA PRO A 216 -15.36 -16.82 -1.48
C PRO A 216 -14.20 -15.91 -1.91
N GLU A 217 -13.11 -16.54 -2.35
CA GLU A 217 -11.86 -15.84 -2.68
C GLU A 217 -12.05 -14.70 -3.69
N ILE A 218 -12.89 -14.90 -4.69
CA ILE A 218 -13.17 -13.88 -5.72
C ILE A 218 -13.76 -12.59 -5.13
N ILE A 219 -14.61 -12.73 -4.10
CA ILE A 219 -15.21 -11.58 -3.39
C ILE A 219 -14.16 -10.88 -2.54
N VAL A 220 -13.33 -11.66 -1.84
CA VAL A 220 -12.22 -11.14 -1.03
C VAL A 220 -11.20 -10.39 -1.89
N ARG A 221 -10.78 -10.96 -3.02
CA ARG A 221 -9.88 -10.32 -3.98
C ARG A 221 -10.44 -8.98 -4.47
N ASN A 222 -11.71 -8.95 -4.84
CA ASN A 222 -12.36 -7.73 -5.31
C ASN A 222 -12.37 -6.64 -4.21
N GLU A 223 -12.68 -7.00 -2.96
CA GLU A 223 -12.67 -6.03 -1.86
C GLU A 223 -11.24 -5.56 -1.51
N LYS A 224 -10.23 -6.45 -1.56
CA LYS A 224 -8.82 -6.07 -1.43
C LYS A 224 -8.40 -5.07 -2.51
N ARG A 225 -8.80 -5.28 -3.77
CA ARG A 225 -8.57 -4.35 -4.87
C ARG A 225 -9.22 -3.00 -4.61
N MET A 226 -10.47 -2.99 -4.15
CA MET A 226 -11.19 -1.75 -3.84
C MET A 226 -10.59 -1.00 -2.66
N LEU A 227 -10.03 -1.71 -1.66
CA LEU A 227 -9.28 -1.10 -0.56
C LEU A 227 -7.99 -0.44 -1.09
N GLN A 228 -7.22 -1.13 -1.93
CA GLN A 228 -6.03 -0.59 -2.59
C GLN A 228 -6.39 0.71 -3.35
N GLU A 229 -7.43 0.69 -4.16
CA GLU A 229 -7.88 1.85 -4.94
C GLU A 229 -8.35 3.03 -4.05
N SER A 230 -9.01 2.75 -2.93
CA SER A 230 -9.44 3.81 -2.00
C SER A 230 -8.28 4.48 -1.28
N VAL A 231 -7.23 3.74 -0.95
CA VAL A 231 -6.00 4.29 -0.38
C VAL A 231 -5.20 5.07 -1.43
N ASP A 232 -5.15 4.58 -2.66
CA ASP A 232 -4.53 5.30 -3.79
C ASP A 232 -5.19 6.68 -3.97
N ALA A 233 -6.52 6.75 -3.94
CA ALA A 233 -7.25 8.01 -4.04
C ALA A 233 -7.02 8.95 -2.85
N LEU A 234 -6.82 8.41 -1.65
CA LEU A 234 -6.49 9.22 -0.48
C LEU A 234 -5.13 9.92 -0.62
N PHE A 235 -4.12 9.22 -1.13
CA PHE A 235 -2.77 9.78 -1.27
C PHE A 235 -2.59 10.62 -2.53
N ASP A 236 -3.20 10.24 -3.64
CA ASP A 236 -3.02 10.91 -4.93
C ASP A 236 -4.23 10.65 -5.85
N ASN A 237 -5.32 11.36 -5.58
CA ASN A 237 -6.57 11.20 -6.31
C ASN A 237 -6.37 11.51 -7.81
N GLY A 238 -6.70 10.55 -8.65
CA GLY A 238 -6.55 10.64 -10.10
C GLY A 238 -5.21 10.14 -10.65
N ARG A 239 -4.27 9.71 -9.80
CA ARG A 239 -3.03 9.09 -10.24
C ARG A 239 -3.26 7.78 -10.98
N ARG A 240 -4.28 7.04 -10.55
CA ARG A 240 -4.73 5.80 -11.18
C ARG A 240 -6.24 5.82 -11.44
N GLY A 241 -6.61 5.72 -12.71
CA GLY A 241 -8.01 5.66 -13.12
C GLY A 241 -8.76 6.97 -13.01
N ARG A 242 -10.07 6.88 -12.83
CA ARG A 242 -10.95 8.06 -12.71
C ARG A 242 -10.75 8.76 -11.38
N VAL A 243 -10.69 10.09 -11.45
CA VAL A 243 -10.70 10.94 -10.25
C VAL A 243 -12.01 10.76 -9.49
N ILE A 244 -11.92 10.56 -8.18
CA ILE A 244 -13.09 10.59 -7.31
C ILE A 244 -13.52 12.05 -7.17
N THR A 245 -14.75 12.33 -7.55
CA THR A 245 -15.34 13.68 -7.49
C THR A 245 -16.40 13.77 -6.41
N GLY A 246 -16.55 14.96 -5.81
CA GLY A 246 -17.64 15.29 -4.90
C GLY A 246 -18.96 15.52 -5.63
N THR A 247 -19.98 15.92 -4.88
CA THR A 247 -21.35 16.21 -5.39
C THR A 247 -21.37 17.27 -6.49
N ASN A 248 -20.43 18.22 -6.46
CA ASN A 248 -20.29 19.31 -7.44
C ASN A 248 -19.37 18.94 -8.63
N LYS A 249 -19.10 17.66 -8.86
CA LYS A 249 -18.19 17.15 -9.91
C LYS A 249 -16.76 17.72 -9.85
N ARG A 250 -16.35 18.28 -8.70
CA ARG A 250 -14.97 18.72 -8.44
C ARG A 250 -14.18 17.57 -7.84
N PRO A 251 -12.89 17.41 -8.21
CA PRO A 251 -12.02 16.39 -7.63
C PRO A 251 -11.73 16.65 -6.15
#